data_3183e1d921ee62ab571c3078ad5fba3d
#
_entry.id   3183e1d921ee62ab571c3078ad5fba3d
#
_cell.length_a   1.000
_cell.length_b   1.000
_cell.length_c   1.000
_cell.angle_alpha   90.00
_cell.angle_beta   90.00
_cell.angle_gamma   90.00
#
_symmetry.space_group_name_H-M   'P 1'
#
loop_
_entity.id
_entity.type
_entity.pdbx_description
1 polymer ?
#
loop_
_entity_poly.entity_id
_entity_poly.type
_entity_poly.pdbx_seq_one_letter_code
_entity_poly.pdbx_strand_id
1 'polypeptide(L)'
;MTAEGTSLDDTELATQLRTRGLVRTVADRGHRRRDDSHSALLETLAAILNAADAPPIDLHIEEALAELEGPRFFLVQHVLCDLIPLLNVDQDVLLAFITHLLDAGGNDLAAGAPSTAFGEWTKKNPVRSSKVYEAARTGDNLAVRQLFTVLVMNADTEEGLIFAQAYEREAKLAAISALGAMELGERHDEVLDTLLQGASSNDEDIALRSLEAGYRAAAQRKTLAPVGFDEQLERVLQTRSPLAIHLATNLLWIHRVGLTENAMDLCLDAAADVDPDSAGTISHLDHATYQLVGAGHAEKVICLLSKLFDRSKGRITLDAFQSTYHALQNAGSEVLGSAVVNWLLNGSGHTHQCLASEVCGPGKVDPPFSIPTSSIPLDPSDQLFLCRKAIGWFFIDPLAAVAIPLAVLRYGSPDIKNDVLDLIYHPLLVSYGGKLKEYLERYVAAGGESALDLAELLARKTALQDEMEGIERLVELHPSEMQRETERIQWHEQMERSIEHGGRKSIFDDLVTKQYILYGRSSLTQIHTGEGTTHLTQTEMKSFSVSSELPLLSIVDSVGLDHMLVHFRLERREQR
;
A
#
# COMPACT_ATOMS: atom_id res chain seq x y z
N MET A 1 -32.39 -34.23 -7.84
CA MET A 1 -33.02 -33.66 -9.05
C MET A 1 -31.90 -33.50 -10.05
N THR A 2 -31.89 -34.35 -11.05
CA THR A 2 -30.93 -34.44 -12.14
C THR A 2 -31.09 -33.20 -13.02
N ALA A 3 -30.00 -32.39 -13.11
CA ALA A 3 -29.93 -31.33 -14.10
C ALA A 3 -29.81 -31.97 -15.49
N GLU A 4 -30.92 -31.98 -16.24
CA GLU A 4 -30.92 -32.25 -17.66
C GLU A 4 -30.07 -31.15 -18.33
N GLY A 5 -28.91 -31.55 -18.86
CA GLY A 5 -28.10 -30.72 -19.77
C GLY A 5 -28.93 -30.47 -21.02
N THR A 6 -29.55 -29.30 -21.13
CA THR A 6 -30.17 -28.81 -22.36
C THR A 6 -29.07 -28.67 -23.40
N SER A 7 -29.08 -29.57 -24.42
CA SER A 7 -28.29 -29.35 -25.64
C SER A 7 -28.71 -27.99 -26.21
N LEU A 8 -27.75 -27.10 -26.43
CA LEU A 8 -27.97 -25.83 -27.07
C LEU A 8 -28.62 -26.07 -28.42
N ASP A 9 -29.86 -25.61 -28.63
CA ASP A 9 -30.44 -25.57 -29.94
C ASP A 9 -29.77 -24.42 -30.73
N ASP A 10 -28.85 -24.77 -31.62
CA ASP A 10 -28.10 -23.84 -32.44
C ASP A 10 -29.02 -22.88 -33.21
N THR A 11 -30.22 -23.32 -33.53
CA THR A 11 -31.25 -22.54 -34.23
C THR A 11 -31.82 -21.43 -33.33
N GLU A 12 -32.06 -21.74 -32.07
CA GLU A 12 -32.53 -20.75 -31.08
C GLU A 12 -31.46 -19.71 -30.79
N LEU A 13 -30.20 -20.14 -30.63
CA LEU A 13 -29.08 -19.25 -30.38
C LEU A 13 -28.85 -18.28 -31.58
N ALA A 14 -28.89 -18.81 -32.80
CA ALA A 14 -28.79 -17.99 -34.01
C ALA A 14 -29.95 -16.96 -34.12
N THR A 15 -31.15 -17.33 -33.69
CA THR A 15 -32.31 -16.43 -33.68
C THR A 15 -32.14 -15.33 -32.63
N GLN A 16 -31.65 -15.67 -31.44
CA GLN A 16 -31.38 -14.70 -30.37
C GLN A 16 -30.30 -13.69 -30.81
N LEU A 17 -29.21 -14.16 -31.42
CA LEU A 17 -28.15 -13.27 -31.95
C LEU A 17 -28.69 -12.30 -33.00
N ARG A 18 -29.54 -12.74 -33.92
CA ARG A 18 -30.13 -11.88 -34.96
C ARG A 18 -31.15 -10.87 -34.44
N THR A 19 -31.84 -11.17 -33.34
CA THR A 19 -32.92 -10.31 -32.81
C THR A 19 -32.48 -9.43 -31.66
N ARG A 20 -31.59 -9.92 -30.81
CA ARG A 20 -31.21 -9.26 -29.54
C ARG A 20 -29.75 -8.78 -29.49
N GLY A 21 -28.93 -9.20 -30.46
CA GLY A 21 -27.51 -8.92 -30.52
C GLY A 21 -26.67 -9.82 -29.60
N LEU A 22 -25.35 -9.75 -29.77
CA LEU A 22 -24.38 -10.61 -29.09
C LEU A 22 -24.36 -10.36 -27.58
N VAL A 23 -24.26 -9.10 -27.16
CA VAL A 23 -24.10 -8.72 -25.74
C VAL A 23 -25.29 -9.18 -24.89
N ARG A 24 -26.53 -8.92 -25.33
CA ARG A 24 -27.75 -9.38 -24.62
C ARG A 24 -27.88 -10.90 -24.60
N THR A 25 -27.56 -11.57 -25.72
CA THR A 25 -27.59 -13.04 -25.81
C THR A 25 -26.64 -13.68 -24.82
N VAL A 26 -25.44 -13.10 -24.67
CA VAL A 26 -24.45 -13.53 -23.68
C VAL A 26 -24.94 -13.23 -22.24
N ALA A 27 -25.50 -12.03 -22.01
CA ALA A 27 -25.98 -11.61 -20.70
C ALA A 27 -27.14 -12.48 -20.15
N ASP A 28 -28.03 -12.95 -21.02
CA ASP A 28 -29.21 -13.74 -20.61
C ASP A 28 -28.88 -15.16 -20.22
N ARG A 29 -27.77 -15.70 -20.70
CA ARG A 29 -27.45 -17.10 -20.48
C ARG A 29 -26.77 -17.42 -19.17
N GLY A 30 -26.43 -16.43 -18.36
CA GLY A 30 -25.88 -16.54 -16.99
C GLY A 30 -24.66 -17.48 -16.93
N HIS A 31 -23.45 -16.95 -16.84
CA HIS A 31 -22.24 -17.74 -17.11
C HIS A 31 -21.54 -18.23 -15.86
N ARG A 32 -21.32 -19.55 -15.81
CA ARG A 32 -20.36 -20.20 -14.93
C ARG A 32 -19.10 -20.50 -15.75
N ARG A 33 -18.04 -19.77 -15.52
CA ARG A 33 -16.76 -19.78 -16.26
C ARG A 33 -15.97 -21.11 -16.20
N ARG A 34 -16.50 -22.18 -15.62
CA ARG A 34 -15.73 -23.42 -15.36
C ARG A 34 -16.42 -24.72 -15.76
N ASP A 35 -17.49 -24.68 -16.55
CA ASP A 35 -18.18 -25.88 -17.02
C ASP A 35 -17.81 -26.17 -18.47
N ASP A 36 -17.84 -27.46 -18.85
CA ASP A 36 -17.76 -27.91 -20.25
C ASP A 36 -18.78 -27.21 -21.14
N SER A 37 -19.89 -26.75 -20.57
CA SER A 37 -20.90 -25.92 -21.20
C SER A 37 -20.38 -24.54 -21.70
N HIS A 38 -19.37 -23.96 -21.07
CA HIS A 38 -18.80 -22.67 -21.48
C HIS A 38 -18.03 -22.77 -22.80
N SER A 39 -17.14 -23.78 -22.93
CA SER A 39 -16.40 -24.04 -24.17
C SER A 39 -17.35 -24.35 -25.34
N ALA A 40 -18.38 -25.19 -25.10
CA ALA A 40 -19.38 -25.50 -26.10
C ALA A 40 -20.19 -24.27 -26.54
N LEU A 41 -20.53 -23.37 -25.61
CA LEU A 41 -21.18 -22.09 -25.94
C LEU A 41 -20.29 -21.19 -26.81
N LEU A 42 -19.01 -21.06 -26.48
CA LEU A 42 -18.06 -20.24 -27.25
C LEU A 42 -17.88 -20.80 -28.66
N GLU A 43 -17.74 -22.12 -28.80
CA GLU A 43 -17.62 -22.79 -30.11
C GLU A 43 -18.87 -22.58 -30.96
N THR A 44 -20.06 -22.72 -30.38
CA THR A 44 -21.33 -22.51 -31.08
C THR A 44 -21.51 -21.05 -31.48
N LEU A 45 -21.22 -20.09 -30.57
CA LEU A 45 -21.26 -18.65 -30.89
C LEU A 45 -20.29 -18.32 -32.01
N ALA A 46 -19.05 -18.81 -31.95
CA ALA A 46 -18.04 -18.58 -32.98
C ALA A 46 -18.46 -19.20 -34.32
N ALA A 47 -19.03 -20.39 -34.34
CA ALA A 47 -19.51 -21.02 -35.56
C ALA A 47 -20.62 -20.20 -36.25
N ILE A 48 -21.58 -19.68 -35.48
CA ILE A 48 -22.66 -18.83 -35.99
C ILE A 48 -22.14 -17.49 -36.48
N LEU A 49 -21.27 -16.84 -35.69
CA LEU A 49 -20.73 -15.49 -36.01
C LEU A 49 -19.68 -15.50 -37.13
N ASN A 50 -19.07 -16.62 -37.42
CA ASN A 50 -18.15 -16.81 -38.55
C ASN A 50 -18.86 -17.30 -39.85
N ALA A 51 -20.17 -17.54 -39.82
CA ALA A 51 -20.93 -17.94 -41.01
C ALA A 51 -21.13 -16.76 -41.99
N ALA A 52 -21.33 -17.07 -43.26
CA ALA A 52 -21.47 -16.03 -44.29
C ALA A 52 -22.73 -15.14 -44.11
N ASP A 53 -23.75 -15.61 -43.42
CA ASP A 53 -25.00 -14.91 -43.08
C ASP A 53 -25.06 -14.48 -41.61
N ALA A 54 -23.90 -14.33 -40.98
CA ALA A 54 -23.78 -13.98 -39.57
C ALA A 54 -24.43 -12.60 -39.26
N PRO A 55 -25.09 -12.46 -38.11
CA PRO A 55 -25.53 -11.15 -37.67
C PRO A 55 -24.32 -10.29 -37.28
N PRO A 56 -24.44 -8.95 -37.36
CA PRO A 56 -23.40 -8.04 -36.91
C PRO A 56 -23.11 -8.24 -35.41
N ILE A 57 -21.83 -8.27 -35.02
CA ILE A 57 -21.41 -8.46 -33.64
C ILE A 57 -21.76 -7.27 -32.75
N ASP A 58 -21.84 -6.07 -33.35
CA ASP A 58 -22.16 -4.79 -32.72
C ASP A 58 -23.67 -4.47 -32.69
N LEU A 59 -24.54 -5.40 -33.13
CA LEU A 59 -25.98 -5.20 -33.15
C LEU A 59 -26.49 -4.85 -31.75
N HIS A 60 -27.08 -3.63 -31.60
CA HIS A 60 -27.61 -3.10 -30.35
C HIS A 60 -26.61 -3.00 -29.19
N ILE A 61 -25.30 -2.84 -29.47
CA ILE A 61 -24.23 -2.90 -28.47
C ILE A 61 -24.37 -1.82 -27.41
N GLU A 62 -24.60 -0.55 -27.78
CA GLU A 62 -24.68 0.57 -26.83
C GLU A 62 -25.82 0.41 -25.85
N GLU A 63 -27.02 0.04 -26.35
CA GLU A 63 -28.19 -0.19 -25.53
C GLU A 63 -27.99 -1.40 -24.60
N ALA A 64 -27.38 -2.47 -25.12
CA ALA A 64 -27.13 -3.68 -24.37
C ALA A 64 -26.09 -3.46 -23.25
N LEU A 65 -25.04 -2.68 -23.50
CA LEU A 65 -24.04 -2.33 -22.48
C LEU A 65 -24.63 -1.40 -21.41
N ALA A 66 -25.48 -0.47 -21.78
CA ALA A 66 -26.17 0.42 -20.84
C ALA A 66 -27.13 -0.32 -19.86
N GLU A 67 -27.59 -1.51 -20.22
CA GLU A 67 -28.42 -2.39 -19.35
C GLU A 67 -27.60 -3.20 -18.35
N LEU A 68 -26.26 -3.20 -18.46
CA LEU A 68 -25.35 -3.99 -17.62
C LEU A 68 -24.75 -3.11 -16.52
N GLU A 69 -25.03 -3.44 -15.27
CA GLU A 69 -24.52 -2.71 -14.11
C GLU A 69 -23.53 -3.56 -13.30
N GLY A 70 -22.48 -2.93 -12.78
CA GLY A 70 -21.53 -3.47 -11.82
C GLY A 70 -20.92 -4.82 -12.21
N PRO A 71 -20.95 -5.82 -11.32
CA PRO A 71 -20.32 -7.12 -11.56
C PRO A 71 -20.85 -7.87 -12.78
N ARG A 72 -22.13 -7.61 -13.17
CA ARG A 72 -22.75 -8.28 -14.33
C ARG A 72 -22.08 -7.85 -15.64
N PHE A 73 -21.67 -6.58 -15.76
CA PHE A 73 -20.90 -6.10 -16.90
C PHE A 73 -19.61 -6.91 -17.08
N PHE A 74 -18.81 -7.05 -16.02
CA PHE A 74 -17.55 -7.77 -16.10
C PHE A 74 -17.70 -9.26 -16.40
N LEU A 75 -18.75 -9.90 -15.89
CA LEU A 75 -19.05 -11.29 -16.24
C LEU A 75 -19.33 -11.47 -17.75
N VAL A 76 -20.14 -10.59 -18.32
CA VAL A 76 -20.44 -10.59 -19.76
C VAL A 76 -19.18 -10.26 -20.57
N GLN A 77 -18.44 -9.22 -20.16
CA GLN A 77 -17.18 -8.83 -20.80
C GLN A 77 -16.18 -10.00 -20.87
N HIS A 78 -16.05 -10.77 -19.79
CA HIS A 78 -15.14 -11.92 -19.80
C HIS A 78 -15.52 -12.98 -20.85
N VAL A 79 -16.81 -13.30 -21.00
CA VAL A 79 -17.26 -14.25 -22.02
C VAL A 79 -16.99 -13.70 -23.42
N LEU A 80 -17.25 -12.42 -23.63
CA LEU A 80 -16.95 -11.77 -24.91
C LEU A 80 -15.44 -11.76 -25.21
N CYS A 81 -14.60 -11.53 -24.20
CA CYS A 81 -13.14 -11.60 -24.35
C CYS A 81 -12.66 -13.02 -24.70
N ASP A 82 -13.24 -14.06 -24.12
CA ASP A 82 -12.91 -15.44 -24.47
C ASP A 82 -13.39 -15.80 -25.91
N LEU A 83 -14.45 -15.16 -26.40
CA LEU A 83 -14.99 -15.36 -27.74
C LEU A 83 -14.19 -14.63 -28.83
N ILE A 84 -13.76 -13.38 -28.60
CA ILE A 84 -13.08 -12.51 -29.58
C ILE A 84 -11.97 -13.24 -30.37
N PRO A 85 -11.04 -13.98 -29.73
CA PRO A 85 -9.99 -14.68 -30.44
C PRO A 85 -10.48 -15.77 -31.42
N LEU A 86 -11.74 -16.19 -31.32
CA LEU A 86 -12.35 -17.23 -32.16
C LEU A 86 -13.07 -16.65 -33.38
N LEU A 87 -13.26 -15.32 -33.42
CA LEU A 87 -14.01 -14.65 -34.47
C LEU A 87 -13.17 -14.45 -35.74
N ASN A 88 -13.86 -14.53 -36.91
CA ASN A 88 -13.31 -14.21 -38.18
C ASN A 88 -14.11 -13.08 -38.85
N VAL A 89 -14.14 -11.93 -38.13
CA VAL A 89 -14.85 -10.71 -38.53
C VAL A 89 -13.89 -9.69 -39.12
N ASP A 90 -14.45 -8.68 -39.76
CA ASP A 90 -13.67 -7.55 -40.28
C ASP A 90 -13.01 -6.79 -39.11
N GLN A 91 -11.78 -6.31 -39.34
CA GLN A 91 -10.99 -5.61 -38.31
C GLN A 91 -11.67 -4.34 -37.80
N ASP A 92 -12.25 -3.55 -38.71
CA ASP A 92 -12.83 -2.26 -38.34
C ASP A 92 -14.07 -2.45 -37.43
N VAL A 93 -14.88 -3.48 -37.77
CA VAL A 93 -16.02 -3.88 -36.92
C VAL A 93 -15.56 -4.36 -35.54
N LEU A 94 -14.48 -5.14 -35.50
CA LEU A 94 -13.96 -5.64 -34.23
C LEU A 94 -13.33 -4.52 -33.38
N LEU A 95 -12.60 -3.59 -33.99
CA LEU A 95 -12.04 -2.42 -33.31
C LEU A 95 -13.14 -1.53 -32.72
N ALA A 96 -14.22 -1.29 -33.46
CA ALA A 96 -15.37 -0.55 -32.94
C ALA A 96 -16.02 -1.28 -31.76
N PHE A 97 -16.25 -2.60 -31.90
CA PHE A 97 -16.83 -3.43 -30.84
C PHE A 97 -16.01 -3.39 -29.54
N ILE A 98 -14.69 -3.55 -29.63
CA ILE A 98 -13.77 -3.49 -28.49
C ILE A 98 -13.77 -2.11 -27.84
N THR A 99 -13.84 -1.05 -28.65
CA THR A 99 -13.89 0.32 -28.15
C THR A 99 -15.13 0.55 -27.30
N HIS A 100 -16.31 0.07 -27.73
CA HIS A 100 -17.53 0.14 -26.92
C HIS A 100 -17.39 -0.60 -25.58
N LEU A 101 -16.75 -1.79 -25.56
CA LEU A 101 -16.50 -2.53 -24.33
C LEU A 101 -15.55 -1.80 -23.37
N LEU A 102 -14.49 -1.17 -23.90
CA LEU A 102 -13.54 -0.40 -23.11
C LEU A 102 -14.18 0.86 -22.52
N ASP A 103 -14.95 1.58 -23.32
CA ASP A 103 -15.61 2.82 -22.90
C ASP A 103 -16.69 2.54 -21.85
N ALA A 104 -17.43 1.44 -21.98
CA ALA A 104 -18.41 1.00 -20.97
C ALA A 104 -17.74 0.51 -19.66
N GLY A 105 -16.54 -0.06 -19.74
CA GLY A 105 -15.76 -0.48 -18.56
C GLY A 105 -15.13 0.67 -17.77
N GLY A 106 -14.98 1.85 -18.41
CA GLY A 106 -14.44 3.06 -17.78
C GLY A 106 -13.01 2.89 -17.26
N ASN A 107 -12.74 3.36 -16.05
CA ASN A 107 -11.40 3.37 -15.44
C ASN A 107 -11.11 2.13 -14.56
N ASP A 108 -11.94 1.09 -14.60
CA ASP A 108 -11.69 -0.13 -13.85
C ASP A 108 -10.51 -0.90 -14.49
N LEU A 109 -9.62 -1.44 -13.64
CA LEU A 109 -8.47 -2.23 -14.10
C LEU A 109 -8.88 -3.47 -14.92
N ALA A 110 -10.04 -4.06 -14.62
CA ALA A 110 -10.59 -5.19 -15.38
C ALA A 110 -11.09 -4.78 -16.77
N ALA A 111 -11.30 -3.50 -17.02
CA ALA A 111 -11.78 -2.99 -18.30
C ALA A 111 -10.77 -3.20 -19.47
N GLY A 112 -9.49 -3.46 -19.18
CA GLY A 112 -8.45 -3.72 -20.19
C GLY A 112 -8.52 -5.09 -20.88
N ALA A 113 -9.33 -6.03 -20.40
CA ALA A 113 -9.44 -7.38 -20.95
C ALA A 113 -9.79 -7.44 -22.47
N PRO A 114 -10.68 -6.58 -23.02
CA PRO A 114 -10.96 -6.56 -24.45
C PRO A 114 -9.74 -6.27 -25.34
N SER A 115 -8.84 -5.36 -24.90
CA SER A 115 -7.59 -5.10 -25.63
C SER A 115 -6.69 -6.34 -25.68
N THR A 116 -6.57 -7.06 -24.56
CA THR A 116 -5.82 -8.33 -24.53
C THR A 116 -6.41 -9.36 -25.48
N ALA A 117 -7.75 -9.53 -25.48
CA ALA A 117 -8.44 -10.44 -26.38
C ALA A 117 -8.24 -10.08 -27.86
N PHE A 118 -8.19 -8.77 -28.17
CA PHE A 118 -7.86 -8.29 -29.52
C PHE A 118 -6.41 -8.61 -29.90
N GLY A 119 -5.48 -8.43 -28.99
CA GLY A 119 -4.08 -8.83 -29.21
C GLY A 119 -3.94 -10.31 -29.52
N GLU A 120 -4.67 -11.19 -28.79
CA GLU A 120 -4.72 -12.62 -29.09
C GLU A 120 -5.35 -12.93 -30.45
N TRP A 121 -6.37 -12.16 -30.85
CA TRP A 121 -6.99 -12.28 -32.16
C TRP A 121 -6.01 -11.90 -33.30
N THR A 122 -5.20 -10.86 -33.12
CA THR A 122 -4.15 -10.48 -34.09
C THR A 122 -3.03 -11.50 -34.15
N LYS A 123 -2.61 -12.05 -32.99
CA LYS A 123 -1.54 -13.05 -32.89
C LYS A 123 -1.83 -14.34 -33.67
N LYS A 124 -3.11 -14.71 -33.83
CA LYS A 124 -3.51 -15.91 -34.59
C LYS A 124 -3.28 -15.79 -36.08
N ASN A 125 -3.16 -14.58 -36.62
CA ASN A 125 -2.95 -14.36 -38.06
C ASN A 125 -2.10 -13.09 -38.29
N PRO A 126 -0.84 -13.20 -38.72
CA PRO A 126 0.05 -12.05 -38.97
C PRO A 126 -0.50 -10.99 -39.92
N VAL A 127 -1.41 -11.38 -40.84
CA VAL A 127 -2.06 -10.40 -41.74
C VAL A 127 -2.93 -9.42 -40.96
N ARG A 128 -3.50 -9.85 -39.82
CA ARG A 128 -4.32 -9.00 -38.95
C ARG A 128 -3.48 -7.92 -38.26
N SER A 129 -2.32 -8.30 -37.69
CA SER A 129 -1.42 -7.32 -37.05
C SER A 129 -0.89 -6.31 -38.08
N SER A 130 -0.47 -6.76 -39.28
CA SER A 130 -0.02 -5.86 -40.37
C SER A 130 -1.08 -4.84 -40.78
N LYS A 131 -2.35 -5.24 -40.87
CA LYS A 131 -3.46 -4.32 -41.14
C LYS A 131 -3.67 -3.29 -40.04
N VAL A 132 -3.54 -3.69 -38.74
CA VAL A 132 -3.63 -2.74 -37.62
C VAL A 132 -2.49 -1.72 -37.73
N TYR A 133 -1.27 -2.15 -38.02
CA TYR A 133 -0.12 -1.25 -38.21
C TYR A 133 -0.35 -0.28 -39.38
N GLU A 134 -0.92 -0.74 -40.48
CA GLU A 134 -1.23 0.11 -41.62
C GLU A 134 -2.30 1.17 -41.26
N ALA A 135 -3.37 0.76 -40.57
CA ALA A 135 -4.39 1.67 -40.08
C ALA A 135 -3.81 2.70 -39.10
N ALA A 136 -2.98 2.26 -38.14
CA ALA A 136 -2.31 3.15 -37.21
C ALA A 136 -1.37 4.16 -37.90
N ARG A 137 -0.67 3.74 -38.98
CA ARG A 137 0.17 4.64 -39.82
C ARG A 137 -0.63 5.73 -40.54
N THR A 138 -1.88 5.45 -40.87
CA THR A 138 -2.79 6.43 -41.48
C THR A 138 -3.52 7.31 -40.48
N GLY A 139 -3.25 7.13 -39.19
CA GLY A 139 -3.83 7.93 -38.12
C GLY A 139 -5.22 7.47 -37.65
N ASP A 140 -5.59 6.20 -37.90
CA ASP A 140 -6.82 5.64 -37.35
C ASP A 140 -6.72 5.56 -35.83
N ASN A 141 -7.53 6.35 -35.12
CA ASN A 141 -7.53 6.46 -33.68
C ASN A 141 -7.84 5.14 -32.95
N LEU A 142 -8.70 4.28 -33.53
CA LEU A 142 -9.05 3.00 -32.92
C LEU A 142 -7.87 2.02 -33.00
N ALA A 143 -7.18 2.01 -34.17
CA ALA A 143 -5.97 1.22 -34.34
C ALA A 143 -4.83 1.73 -33.45
N VAL A 144 -4.62 3.03 -33.33
CA VAL A 144 -3.61 3.64 -32.43
C VAL A 144 -3.88 3.29 -30.99
N ARG A 145 -5.14 3.29 -30.53
CA ARG A 145 -5.53 2.89 -29.16
C ARG A 145 -5.14 1.45 -28.85
N GLN A 146 -5.14 0.55 -29.83
CA GLN A 146 -4.77 -0.86 -29.67
C GLN A 146 -3.30 -1.16 -29.99
N LEU A 147 -2.54 -0.20 -30.50
CA LEU A 147 -1.18 -0.38 -31.02
C LEU A 147 -0.24 -0.98 -29.95
N PHE A 148 -0.28 -0.48 -28.72
CA PHE A 148 0.49 -1.03 -27.60
C PHE A 148 0.27 -2.53 -27.45
N THR A 149 -0.99 -2.95 -27.37
CA THR A 149 -1.35 -4.35 -27.11
C THR A 149 -0.95 -5.24 -28.29
N VAL A 150 -1.18 -4.77 -29.52
CA VAL A 150 -0.84 -5.54 -30.72
C VAL A 150 0.67 -5.73 -30.86
N LEU A 151 1.47 -4.68 -30.62
CA LEU A 151 2.94 -4.77 -30.65
C LEU A 151 3.45 -5.77 -29.59
N VAL A 152 2.96 -5.66 -28.34
CA VAL A 152 3.39 -6.53 -27.23
C VAL A 152 3.00 -7.98 -27.49
N MET A 153 1.75 -8.24 -27.89
CA MET A 153 1.24 -9.60 -28.08
C MET A 153 1.88 -10.33 -29.25
N ASN A 154 2.27 -9.60 -30.31
CA ASN A 154 2.97 -10.16 -31.46
C ASN A 154 4.51 -10.13 -31.30
N ALA A 155 5.03 -9.53 -30.23
CA ALA A 155 6.47 -9.32 -29.99
C ALA A 155 7.18 -8.64 -31.18
N ASP A 156 6.50 -7.68 -31.84
CA ASP A 156 6.97 -7.06 -33.09
C ASP A 156 7.85 -5.85 -32.79
N THR A 157 9.10 -6.13 -32.41
CA THR A 157 10.09 -5.10 -32.06
C THR A 157 10.42 -4.19 -33.26
N GLU A 158 10.41 -4.70 -34.50
CA GLU A 158 10.71 -3.91 -35.67
C GLU A 158 9.68 -2.81 -35.92
N GLU A 159 8.40 -3.18 -35.90
CA GLU A 159 7.32 -2.20 -36.01
C GLU A 159 7.30 -1.23 -34.82
N GLY A 160 7.58 -1.73 -33.62
CA GLY A 160 7.72 -0.89 -32.41
C GLY A 160 8.78 0.19 -32.56
N LEU A 161 9.96 -0.14 -33.09
CA LEU A 161 11.03 0.82 -33.37
C LEU A 161 10.64 1.84 -34.49
N ILE A 162 9.97 1.39 -35.55
CA ILE A 162 9.49 2.26 -36.60
C ILE A 162 8.49 3.29 -36.03
N PHE A 163 7.49 2.85 -35.28
CA PHE A 163 6.51 3.75 -34.66
C PHE A 163 7.13 4.71 -33.66
N ALA A 164 8.09 4.26 -32.85
CA ALA A 164 8.77 5.08 -31.84
C ALA A 164 9.59 6.24 -32.47
N GLN A 165 10.05 6.11 -33.71
CA GLN A 165 10.88 7.10 -34.38
C GLN A 165 10.10 8.08 -35.26
N ALA A 166 9.10 7.62 -36.00
CA ALA A 166 8.63 8.30 -37.21
C ALA A 166 7.18 8.84 -37.17
N TYR A 167 6.33 8.44 -36.21
CA TYR A 167 4.90 8.67 -36.31
C TYR A 167 4.34 9.70 -35.33
N GLU A 168 3.01 9.95 -35.45
CA GLU A 168 2.28 10.88 -34.59
C GLU A 168 2.45 10.57 -33.11
N ARG A 169 2.27 11.58 -32.28
CA ARG A 169 2.55 11.57 -30.86
C ARG A 169 1.94 10.37 -30.13
N GLU A 170 0.65 10.08 -30.35
CA GLU A 170 -0.04 9.00 -29.66
C GLU A 170 0.47 7.61 -30.08
N ALA A 171 0.71 7.39 -31.38
CA ALA A 171 1.31 6.16 -31.85
C ALA A 171 2.74 5.96 -31.32
N LYS A 172 3.53 7.06 -31.27
CA LYS A 172 4.87 7.06 -30.66
C LYS A 172 4.83 6.67 -29.18
N LEU A 173 3.93 7.26 -28.39
CA LEU A 173 3.77 6.92 -26.96
C LEU A 173 3.37 5.46 -26.76
N ALA A 174 2.45 4.94 -27.57
CA ALA A 174 2.05 3.53 -27.55
C ALA A 174 3.23 2.59 -27.86
N ALA A 175 4.00 2.91 -28.89
CA ALA A 175 5.17 2.12 -29.31
C ALA A 175 6.30 2.15 -28.27
N ILE A 176 6.63 3.31 -27.70
CA ILE A 176 7.62 3.45 -26.63
C ILE A 176 7.22 2.57 -25.43
N SER A 177 5.96 2.64 -25.03
CA SER A 177 5.45 1.81 -23.92
C SER A 177 5.53 0.31 -24.26
N ALA A 178 5.24 -0.08 -25.50
CA ALA A 178 5.30 -1.46 -25.96
C ALA A 178 6.74 -1.98 -25.98
N LEU A 179 7.70 -1.20 -26.48
CA LEU A 179 9.12 -1.56 -26.49
C LEU A 179 9.65 -1.85 -25.07
N GLY A 180 9.21 -1.08 -24.08
CA GLY A 180 9.55 -1.36 -22.69
C GLY A 180 8.89 -2.61 -22.11
N ALA A 181 7.81 -3.11 -22.72
CA ALA A 181 7.02 -4.24 -22.23
C ALA A 181 7.35 -5.58 -22.89
N MET A 182 7.95 -5.55 -24.09
CA MET A 182 8.25 -6.74 -24.90
C MET A 182 9.53 -7.45 -24.45
N GLU A 183 9.62 -8.73 -24.78
CA GLU A 183 10.89 -9.48 -24.76
C GLU A 183 11.71 -9.10 -26.00
N LEU A 184 12.75 -8.32 -25.83
CA LEU A 184 13.47 -7.65 -26.92
C LEU A 184 14.51 -8.53 -27.67
N GLY A 185 14.82 -9.73 -27.18
CA GLY A 185 15.77 -10.64 -27.81
C GLY A 185 17.12 -9.99 -28.11
N GLU A 186 17.62 -10.12 -29.33
CA GLU A 186 18.92 -9.59 -29.79
C GLU A 186 18.88 -8.07 -30.05
N ARG A 187 17.69 -7.47 -30.24
CA ARG A 187 17.53 -6.04 -30.55
C ARG A 187 17.49 -5.15 -29.29
N HIS A 188 17.82 -5.66 -28.14
CA HIS A 188 17.73 -4.95 -26.87
C HIS A 188 18.52 -3.62 -26.86
N ASP A 189 19.75 -3.64 -27.33
CA ASP A 189 20.61 -2.46 -27.32
C ASP A 189 20.06 -1.37 -28.27
N GLU A 190 19.58 -1.74 -29.45
CA GLU A 190 18.95 -0.84 -30.40
C GLU A 190 17.68 -0.19 -29.82
N VAL A 191 16.90 -0.98 -29.07
CA VAL A 191 15.71 -0.45 -28.37
C VAL A 191 16.12 0.52 -27.26
N LEU A 192 17.13 0.19 -26.45
CA LEU A 192 17.62 1.10 -25.42
C LEU A 192 18.13 2.42 -26.01
N ASP A 193 18.85 2.38 -27.12
CA ASP A 193 19.31 3.59 -27.81
C ASP A 193 18.13 4.45 -28.30
N THR A 194 17.10 3.82 -28.87
CA THR A 194 15.87 4.50 -29.31
C THR A 194 15.12 5.12 -28.13
N LEU A 195 15.00 4.39 -27.01
CA LEU A 195 14.36 4.89 -25.79
C LEU A 195 15.17 6.01 -25.15
N LEU A 196 16.50 5.95 -25.16
CA LEU A 196 17.36 7.02 -24.66
C LEU A 196 17.21 8.31 -25.51
N GLN A 197 17.09 8.16 -26.83
CA GLN A 197 16.79 9.29 -27.71
C GLN A 197 15.41 9.89 -27.37
N GLY A 198 14.39 9.06 -27.14
CA GLY A 198 13.07 9.50 -26.69
C GLY A 198 13.11 10.19 -25.34
N ALA A 199 13.92 9.68 -24.40
CA ALA A 199 14.12 10.29 -23.09
C ALA A 199 14.72 11.70 -23.16
N SER A 200 15.45 12.03 -24.24
CA SER A 200 16.02 13.37 -24.49
C SER A 200 15.02 14.34 -25.13
N SER A 201 13.77 13.93 -25.37
CA SER A 201 12.73 14.77 -25.96
C SER A 201 12.39 15.99 -25.10
N ASN A 202 11.94 17.07 -25.76
CA ASN A 202 11.33 18.23 -25.10
C ASN A 202 9.85 18.01 -24.77
N ASP A 203 9.20 17.00 -25.36
CA ASP A 203 7.85 16.57 -24.96
C ASP A 203 7.97 15.75 -23.68
N GLU A 204 7.36 16.26 -22.60
CA GLU A 204 7.45 15.67 -21.26
C GLU A 204 6.92 14.23 -21.22
N ASP A 205 5.77 13.95 -21.89
CA ASP A 205 5.18 12.61 -21.89
C ASP A 205 6.08 11.62 -22.64
N ILE A 206 6.68 12.03 -23.77
CA ILE A 206 7.61 11.19 -24.52
C ILE A 206 8.85 10.90 -23.66
N ALA A 207 9.40 11.91 -23.00
CA ALA A 207 10.59 11.75 -22.15
C ALA A 207 10.30 10.81 -20.97
N LEU A 208 9.18 11.00 -20.25
CA LEU A 208 8.76 10.19 -19.12
C LEU A 208 8.52 8.72 -19.52
N ARG A 209 7.77 8.52 -20.61
CA ARG A 209 7.47 7.17 -21.12
C ARG A 209 8.72 6.45 -21.59
N SER A 210 9.65 7.15 -22.22
CA SER A 210 10.91 6.57 -22.68
C SER A 210 11.80 6.16 -21.52
N LEU A 211 11.86 6.96 -20.44
CA LEU A 211 12.57 6.62 -19.21
C LEU A 211 11.96 5.37 -18.57
N GLU A 212 10.63 5.36 -18.36
CA GLU A 212 9.93 4.21 -17.77
C GLU A 212 10.19 2.94 -18.60
N ALA A 213 10.04 3.03 -19.92
CA ALA A 213 10.26 1.90 -20.83
C ALA A 213 11.72 1.40 -20.79
N GLY A 214 12.70 2.29 -20.73
CA GLY A 214 14.12 1.94 -20.67
C GLY A 214 14.49 1.22 -19.37
N TYR A 215 14.09 1.75 -18.23
CA TYR A 215 14.31 1.09 -16.94
C TYR A 215 13.54 -0.23 -16.83
N ARG A 216 12.33 -0.32 -17.37
CA ARG A 216 11.56 -1.56 -17.45
C ARG A 216 12.25 -2.62 -18.29
N ALA A 217 12.75 -2.26 -19.48
CA ALA A 217 13.49 -3.17 -20.36
C ALA A 217 14.77 -3.70 -19.69
N ALA A 218 15.52 -2.84 -18.98
CA ALA A 218 16.68 -3.23 -18.21
C ALA A 218 16.30 -4.15 -17.05
N ALA A 219 15.24 -3.82 -16.30
CA ALA A 219 14.78 -4.63 -15.16
C ALA A 219 14.32 -6.03 -15.59
N GLN A 220 13.66 -6.18 -16.74
CA GLN A 220 13.25 -7.49 -17.27
C GLN A 220 14.44 -8.41 -17.52
N ARG A 221 15.57 -7.87 -17.96
CA ARG A 221 16.82 -8.61 -18.14
C ARG A 221 17.64 -8.73 -16.86
N LYS A 222 17.20 -8.15 -15.76
CA LYS A 222 17.95 -8.05 -14.50
C LYS A 222 19.31 -7.38 -14.68
N THR A 223 19.38 -6.38 -15.54
CA THR A 223 20.56 -5.54 -15.80
C THR A 223 20.25 -4.11 -15.35
N LEU A 224 21.30 -3.33 -15.11
CA LEU A 224 21.16 -1.89 -14.89
C LEU A 224 20.92 -1.18 -16.22
N ALA A 225 20.14 -0.12 -16.21
CA ALA A 225 19.99 0.76 -17.36
C ALA A 225 21.34 1.45 -17.70
N PRO A 226 21.61 1.76 -18.98
CA PRO A 226 22.80 2.51 -19.37
C PRO A 226 22.88 3.89 -18.68
N VAL A 227 24.10 4.37 -18.40
CA VAL A 227 24.35 5.63 -17.67
C VAL A 227 23.63 6.83 -18.28
N GLY A 228 23.47 6.89 -19.61
CA GLY A 228 22.74 7.95 -20.28
C GLY A 228 21.28 8.11 -19.81
N PHE A 229 20.65 7.05 -19.30
CA PHE A 229 19.31 7.14 -18.71
C PHE A 229 19.30 7.92 -17.40
N ASP A 230 20.34 7.79 -16.57
CA ASP A 230 20.44 8.51 -15.30
C ASP A 230 20.54 10.02 -15.53
N GLU A 231 21.28 10.46 -16.55
CA GLU A 231 21.39 11.87 -16.93
C GLU A 231 20.04 12.45 -17.36
N GLN A 232 19.28 11.71 -18.17
CA GLN A 232 17.96 12.15 -18.61
C GLN A 232 16.94 12.08 -17.46
N LEU A 233 17.05 11.09 -16.59
CA LEU A 233 16.22 10.98 -15.38
C LEU A 233 16.44 12.19 -14.47
N GLU A 234 17.69 12.56 -14.20
CA GLU A 234 18.02 13.75 -13.41
C GLU A 234 17.38 15.01 -14.01
N ARG A 235 17.54 15.22 -15.31
CA ARG A 235 16.94 16.36 -16.04
C ARG A 235 15.42 16.41 -15.86
N VAL A 236 14.74 15.30 -16.00
CA VAL A 236 13.27 15.23 -15.89
C VAL A 236 12.83 15.41 -14.44
N LEU A 237 13.50 14.77 -13.48
CA LEU A 237 13.16 14.87 -12.06
C LEU A 237 13.42 16.28 -11.47
N GLN A 238 14.31 17.07 -12.07
CA GLN A 238 14.52 18.49 -11.69
C GLN A 238 13.28 19.35 -11.92
N THR A 239 12.37 18.97 -12.82
CA THR A 239 11.10 19.70 -13.06
C THR A 239 10.17 19.66 -11.87
N ARG A 240 10.27 18.60 -11.03
CA ARG A 240 9.36 18.33 -9.90
C ARG A 240 7.88 18.31 -10.30
N SER A 241 7.58 18.01 -11.57
CA SER A 241 6.19 17.85 -12.01
C SER A 241 5.55 16.64 -11.32
N PRO A 242 4.22 16.64 -11.11
CA PRO A 242 3.52 15.49 -10.52
C PRO A 242 3.76 14.19 -11.31
N LEU A 243 3.88 14.27 -12.63
CA LEU A 243 4.16 13.11 -13.49
C LEU A 243 5.60 12.60 -13.30
N ALA A 244 6.58 13.49 -13.17
CA ALA A 244 7.98 13.11 -12.91
C ALA A 244 8.12 12.44 -11.52
N ILE A 245 7.43 12.96 -10.49
CA ILE A 245 7.41 12.35 -9.16
C ILE A 245 6.73 10.99 -9.20
N HIS A 246 5.63 10.85 -9.94
CA HIS A 246 4.94 9.57 -10.12
C HIS A 246 5.84 8.55 -10.83
N LEU A 247 6.57 8.97 -11.88
CA LEU A 247 7.57 8.13 -12.55
C LEU A 247 8.64 7.66 -11.55
N ALA A 248 9.22 8.56 -10.76
CA ALA A 248 10.24 8.20 -9.76
C ALA A 248 9.72 7.12 -8.79
N THR A 249 8.47 7.26 -8.36
CA THR A 249 7.82 6.29 -7.47
C THR A 249 7.62 4.93 -8.15
N ASN A 250 7.17 4.91 -9.41
CA ASN A 250 7.01 3.67 -10.19
C ASN A 250 8.34 2.97 -10.45
N LEU A 251 9.40 3.73 -10.75
CA LEU A 251 10.73 3.17 -10.93
C LEU A 251 11.23 2.49 -9.64
N LEU A 252 11.07 3.13 -8.49
CA LEU A 252 11.43 2.55 -7.19
C LEU A 252 10.62 1.30 -6.85
N TRP A 253 9.35 1.25 -7.23
CA TRP A 253 8.44 0.14 -6.91
C TRP A 253 8.59 -1.03 -7.87
N ILE A 254 8.39 -0.76 -9.19
CA ILE A 254 8.22 -1.83 -10.19
C ILE A 254 9.54 -2.16 -10.91
N HIS A 255 10.38 -1.14 -11.15
CA HIS A 255 11.55 -1.27 -12.01
C HIS A 255 12.88 -1.14 -11.26
N ARG A 256 12.87 -1.29 -9.95
CA ARG A 256 14.02 -1.10 -9.06
C ARG A 256 15.29 -1.85 -9.51
N VAL A 257 15.14 -3.07 -10.03
CA VAL A 257 16.28 -3.90 -10.48
C VAL A 257 17.07 -3.25 -11.63
N GLY A 258 16.42 -2.40 -12.42
CA GLY A 258 17.06 -1.67 -13.52
C GLY A 258 17.73 -0.36 -13.08
N LEU A 259 17.53 0.10 -11.83
CA LEU A 259 18.08 1.35 -11.33
C LEU A 259 19.55 1.18 -10.91
N THR A 260 20.38 2.14 -11.29
CA THR A 260 21.69 2.35 -10.64
C THR A 260 21.50 2.92 -9.24
N GLU A 261 22.53 2.90 -8.40
CA GLU A 261 22.49 3.57 -7.09
C GLU A 261 22.20 5.07 -7.23
N ASN A 262 22.78 5.73 -8.25
CA ASN A 262 22.53 7.13 -8.53
C ASN A 262 21.08 7.39 -8.93
N ALA A 263 20.52 6.60 -9.85
CA ALA A 263 19.12 6.70 -10.26
C ALA A 263 18.16 6.48 -9.08
N MET A 264 18.46 5.53 -8.21
CA MET A 264 17.68 5.29 -7.00
C MET A 264 17.69 6.51 -6.06
N ASP A 265 18.85 7.11 -5.82
CA ASP A 265 18.97 8.30 -4.98
C ASP A 265 18.24 9.52 -5.58
N LEU A 266 18.31 9.71 -6.89
CA LEU A 266 17.54 10.73 -7.62
C LEU A 266 16.02 10.52 -7.46
N CYS A 267 15.55 9.30 -7.62
CA CYS A 267 14.15 8.96 -7.44
C CYS A 267 13.67 9.19 -6.01
N LEU A 268 14.47 8.80 -5.01
CA LEU A 268 14.16 9.02 -3.59
C LEU A 268 14.09 10.53 -3.26
N ASP A 269 15.02 11.33 -3.79
CA ASP A 269 14.97 12.78 -3.56
C ASP A 269 13.75 13.45 -4.21
N ALA A 270 13.38 13.01 -5.43
CA ALA A 270 12.17 13.49 -6.11
C ALA A 270 10.89 13.07 -5.39
N ALA A 271 10.81 11.82 -4.93
CA ALA A 271 9.65 11.29 -4.22
C ALA A 271 9.36 12.02 -2.89
N ALA A 272 10.37 12.66 -2.29
CA ALA A 272 10.17 13.48 -1.09
C ALA A 272 9.30 14.73 -1.31
N ASP A 273 9.05 15.11 -2.57
CA ASP A 273 8.21 16.25 -2.95
C ASP A 273 6.80 15.81 -3.44
N VAL A 274 6.39 14.57 -3.15
CA VAL A 274 5.05 14.09 -3.53
C VAL A 274 3.95 14.97 -2.96
N ASP A 275 2.95 15.29 -3.79
CA ASP A 275 1.79 16.05 -3.35
C ASP A 275 0.96 15.22 -2.37
N PRO A 276 0.66 15.74 -1.17
CA PRO A 276 -0.18 15.07 -0.18
C PRO A 276 -1.57 14.66 -0.69
N ASP A 277 -2.08 15.31 -1.72
CA ASP A 277 -3.39 14.99 -2.30
C ASP A 277 -3.31 13.85 -3.33
N SER A 278 -2.10 13.41 -3.72
CA SER A 278 -1.85 12.31 -4.66
C SER A 278 -1.86 10.94 -3.98
N ALA A 279 -3.01 10.52 -3.44
CA ALA A 279 -3.15 9.29 -2.65
C ALA A 279 -2.60 8.04 -3.37
N GLY A 280 -2.81 7.90 -4.69
CA GLY A 280 -2.29 6.78 -5.48
C GLY A 280 -0.76 6.75 -5.51
N THR A 281 -0.11 7.89 -5.72
CA THR A 281 1.37 7.99 -5.73
C THR A 281 1.94 7.69 -4.35
N ILE A 282 1.29 8.16 -3.28
CA ILE A 282 1.70 7.87 -1.90
C ILE A 282 1.58 6.37 -1.61
N SER A 283 0.51 5.71 -2.05
CA SER A 283 0.35 4.26 -1.90
C SER A 283 1.44 3.47 -2.64
N HIS A 284 1.78 3.88 -3.88
CA HIS A 284 2.90 3.28 -4.61
C HIS A 284 4.23 3.49 -3.88
N LEU A 285 4.41 4.67 -3.27
CA LEU A 285 5.62 4.99 -2.51
C LEU A 285 5.73 4.13 -1.24
N ASP A 286 4.63 3.85 -0.52
CA ASP A 286 4.63 2.92 0.61
C ASP A 286 5.07 1.50 0.17
N HIS A 287 4.56 1.00 -0.97
CA HIS A 287 5.00 -0.28 -1.50
C HIS A 287 6.47 -0.28 -1.94
N ALA A 288 6.95 0.80 -2.57
CA ALA A 288 8.34 0.95 -2.96
C ALA A 288 9.28 0.95 -1.75
N THR A 289 8.97 1.75 -0.74
CA THR A 289 9.77 1.85 0.49
C THR A 289 9.74 0.56 1.31
N TYR A 290 8.60 -0.13 1.38
CA TYR A 290 8.52 -1.48 1.93
C TYR A 290 9.54 -2.43 1.29
N GLN A 291 9.60 -2.47 -0.05
CA GLN A 291 10.53 -3.32 -0.78
C GLN A 291 12.00 -2.89 -0.59
N LEU A 292 12.27 -1.58 -0.51
CA LEU A 292 13.60 -1.05 -0.26
C LEU A 292 14.13 -1.43 1.12
N VAL A 293 13.31 -1.36 2.16
CA VAL A 293 13.67 -1.85 3.51
C VAL A 293 14.02 -3.33 3.45
N GLY A 294 13.19 -4.15 2.81
CA GLY A 294 13.44 -5.58 2.63
C GLY A 294 14.72 -5.91 1.84
N ALA A 295 15.18 -4.98 0.99
CA ALA A 295 16.44 -5.08 0.24
C ALA A 295 17.66 -4.52 0.98
N GLY A 296 17.52 -4.06 2.23
CA GLY A 296 18.63 -3.55 3.05
C GLY A 296 18.89 -2.04 2.92
N HIS A 297 18.01 -1.28 2.26
CA HIS A 297 18.15 0.18 2.09
C HIS A 297 17.36 0.97 3.16
N ALA A 298 17.22 0.43 4.37
CA ALA A 298 16.42 1.04 5.45
C ALA A 298 16.84 2.49 5.77
N GLU A 299 18.14 2.78 5.81
CA GLU A 299 18.63 4.15 6.09
C GLU A 299 18.19 5.17 5.02
N LYS A 300 18.21 4.77 3.73
CA LYS A 300 17.73 5.63 2.64
C LYS A 300 16.24 5.91 2.78
N VAL A 301 15.46 4.89 3.18
CA VAL A 301 14.00 5.02 3.41
C VAL A 301 13.71 5.94 4.60
N ILE A 302 14.43 5.79 5.72
CA ILE A 302 14.29 6.67 6.89
C ILE A 302 14.58 8.13 6.50
N CYS A 303 15.63 8.36 5.73
CA CYS A 303 15.99 9.68 5.22
C CYS A 303 14.89 10.27 4.31
N LEU A 304 14.36 9.47 3.37
CA LEU A 304 13.25 9.87 2.51
C LEU A 304 12.02 10.27 3.34
N LEU A 305 11.56 9.40 4.26
CA LEU A 305 10.39 9.68 5.08
C LEU A 305 10.57 10.93 5.94
N SER A 306 11.78 11.15 6.48
CA SER A 306 12.10 12.37 7.24
C SER A 306 11.92 13.62 6.38
N LYS A 307 12.48 13.63 5.16
CA LYS A 307 12.33 14.75 4.22
C LYS A 307 10.85 14.95 3.82
N LEU A 308 10.15 13.87 3.55
CA LEU A 308 8.76 13.89 3.11
C LEU A 308 7.83 14.46 4.19
N PHE A 309 7.99 14.04 5.45
CA PHE A 309 7.21 14.56 6.57
C PHE A 309 7.46 16.05 6.80
N ASP A 310 8.72 16.48 6.68
CA ASP A 310 9.09 17.89 6.80
C ASP A 310 8.52 18.73 5.64
N ARG A 311 8.75 18.32 4.38
CA ARG A 311 8.28 19.05 3.19
C ARG A 311 6.76 19.11 3.07
N SER A 312 6.07 18.06 3.44
CA SER A 312 4.59 18.03 3.47
C SER A 312 3.99 18.87 4.61
N LYS A 313 4.81 19.40 5.51
CA LYS A 313 4.37 20.15 6.71
C LYS A 313 3.38 19.35 7.57
N GLY A 314 3.59 18.05 7.68
CA GLY A 314 2.75 17.15 8.46
C GLY A 314 1.42 16.75 7.79
N ARG A 315 1.21 17.08 6.51
CA ARG A 315 0.05 16.60 5.74
C ARG A 315 0.18 15.12 5.37
N ILE A 316 1.39 14.63 5.21
CA ILE A 316 1.72 13.21 5.07
C ILE A 316 2.32 12.75 6.39
N THR A 317 1.83 11.64 6.90
CA THR A 317 2.20 11.08 8.20
C THR A 317 2.55 9.61 8.06
N LEU A 318 3.05 9.01 9.12
CA LEU A 318 3.45 7.59 9.13
C LEU A 318 2.27 6.66 8.85
N ASP A 319 1.04 7.08 9.14
CA ASP A 319 -0.18 6.31 8.85
C ASP A 319 -0.34 5.97 7.35
N ALA A 320 0.21 6.82 6.47
CA ALA A 320 0.22 6.59 5.03
C ALA A 320 1.27 5.55 4.59
N PHE A 321 2.16 5.12 5.51
CA PHE A 321 3.31 4.24 5.26
C PHE A 321 3.28 3.00 6.17
N GLN A 322 2.12 2.39 6.34
CA GLN A 322 1.95 1.23 7.24
C GLN A 322 2.79 0.03 6.81
N SER A 323 2.86 -0.27 5.50
CA SER A 323 3.67 -1.38 5.00
C SER A 323 5.15 -1.15 5.27
N THR A 324 5.62 0.07 5.06
CA THR A 324 7.01 0.47 5.33
C THR A 324 7.34 0.40 6.81
N TYR A 325 6.44 0.88 7.67
CA TYR A 325 6.61 0.78 9.12
C TYR A 325 6.72 -0.67 9.59
N HIS A 326 5.86 -1.54 9.07
CA HIS A 326 5.95 -2.99 9.30
C HIS A 326 7.29 -3.58 8.83
N ALA A 327 7.78 -3.15 7.66
CA ALA A 327 9.08 -3.60 7.18
C ALA A 327 10.23 -3.16 8.09
N LEU A 328 10.20 -1.90 8.58
CA LEU A 328 11.19 -1.39 9.53
C LEU A 328 11.17 -2.18 10.85
N GLN A 329 9.99 -2.56 11.36
CA GLN A 329 9.87 -3.43 12.54
C GLN A 329 10.49 -4.82 12.29
N ASN A 330 10.24 -5.40 11.11
CA ASN A 330 10.74 -6.73 10.75
C ASN A 330 12.24 -6.74 10.39
N ALA A 331 12.78 -5.61 9.94
CA ALA A 331 14.21 -5.48 9.62
C ALA A 331 15.12 -5.55 10.86
N GLY A 332 14.54 -5.36 12.04
CA GLY A 332 15.22 -5.48 13.32
C GLY A 332 14.93 -4.31 14.27
N SER A 333 15.01 -4.61 15.56
CA SER A 333 14.70 -3.62 16.61
C SER A 333 15.63 -2.39 16.58
N GLU A 334 16.86 -2.53 16.11
CA GLU A 334 17.83 -1.44 15.98
C GLU A 334 17.52 -0.53 14.77
N VAL A 335 17.02 -1.09 13.67
CA VAL A 335 16.61 -0.31 12.49
C VAL A 335 15.44 0.59 12.85
N LEU A 336 14.43 0.04 13.52
CA LEU A 336 13.31 0.83 14.02
C LEU A 336 13.78 1.87 15.04
N GLY A 337 14.69 1.50 15.97
CA GLY A 337 15.27 2.42 16.95
C GLY A 337 15.98 3.60 16.31
N SER A 338 16.75 3.36 15.24
CA SER A 338 17.41 4.43 14.46
C SER A 338 16.38 5.39 13.82
N ALA A 339 15.30 4.84 13.27
CA ALA A 339 14.21 5.65 12.71
C ALA A 339 13.53 6.50 13.78
N VAL A 340 13.19 5.90 14.92
CA VAL A 340 12.58 6.60 16.06
C VAL A 340 13.44 7.76 16.54
N VAL A 341 14.74 7.54 16.73
CA VAL A 341 15.69 8.61 17.13
C VAL A 341 15.72 9.73 16.10
N ASN A 342 15.84 9.38 14.81
CA ASN A 342 15.88 10.37 13.75
C ASN A 342 14.61 11.25 13.74
N TRP A 343 13.44 10.62 13.83
CA TRP A 343 12.17 11.33 13.78
C TRP A 343 11.89 12.15 15.04
N LEU A 344 12.33 11.71 16.23
CA LEU A 344 12.21 12.50 17.45
C LEU A 344 13.15 13.73 17.45
N LEU A 345 14.34 13.61 16.85
CA LEU A 345 15.30 14.71 16.75
C LEU A 345 14.92 15.74 15.68
N ASN A 346 14.42 15.28 14.52
CA ASN A 346 14.28 16.10 13.32
C ASN A 346 12.83 16.24 12.84
N GLY A 347 11.89 15.48 13.38
CA GLY A 347 10.49 15.48 12.95
C GLY A 347 9.67 16.62 13.54
N SER A 348 8.51 16.86 12.93
CA SER A 348 7.49 17.79 13.44
C SER A 348 6.64 17.16 14.54
N GLY A 349 5.83 17.96 15.24
CA GLY A 349 4.86 17.46 16.21
C GLY A 349 3.86 16.44 15.64
N HIS A 350 3.48 16.58 14.37
CA HIS A 350 2.63 15.59 13.68
C HIS A 350 3.37 14.26 13.46
N THR A 351 4.64 14.32 13.04
CA THR A 351 5.48 13.13 12.92
C THR A 351 5.60 12.40 14.25
N HIS A 352 5.82 13.14 15.33
CA HIS A 352 5.92 12.58 16.67
C HIS A 352 4.60 11.94 17.14
N GLN A 353 3.46 12.56 16.85
CA GLN A 353 2.15 12.02 17.22
C GLN A 353 1.88 10.69 16.49
N CYS A 354 2.11 10.65 15.17
CA CYS A 354 1.93 9.42 14.39
C CYS A 354 2.91 8.33 14.83
N LEU A 355 4.16 8.71 15.13
CA LEU A 355 5.14 7.77 15.68
C LEU A 355 4.65 7.18 17.01
N ALA A 356 4.08 8.01 17.90
CA ALA A 356 3.55 7.55 19.17
C ALA A 356 2.38 6.56 18.98
N SER A 357 1.46 6.81 18.03
CA SER A 357 0.34 5.92 17.76
C SER A 357 0.77 4.54 17.24
N GLU A 358 1.85 4.48 16.46
CA GLU A 358 2.36 3.23 15.89
C GLU A 358 3.25 2.44 16.86
N VAL A 359 4.07 3.14 17.64
CA VAL A 359 5.04 2.52 18.55
C VAL A 359 4.40 2.07 19.84
N CYS A 360 3.52 2.91 20.42
CA CYS A 360 2.86 2.60 21.68
C CYS A 360 1.73 1.60 21.47
N GLY A 361 1.79 0.48 22.16
CA GLY A 361 0.77 -0.56 22.04
C GLY A 361 0.61 -1.40 23.29
N PRO A 362 -0.61 -1.90 23.56
CA PRO A 362 -0.87 -2.72 24.74
C PRO A 362 -0.17 -4.09 24.66
N GLY A 363 0.17 -4.64 25.82
CA GLY A 363 0.55 -6.05 25.96
C GLY A 363 2.02 -6.38 25.75
N LYS A 364 2.89 -5.43 25.41
CA LYS A 364 4.34 -5.68 25.28
C LYS A 364 4.99 -5.87 26.67
N VAL A 365 5.97 -6.75 26.74
CA VAL A 365 6.75 -7.07 27.96
C VAL A 365 8.14 -6.43 27.90
N ASP A 366 8.62 -6.13 26.71
CA ASP A 366 9.90 -5.49 26.42
C ASP A 366 9.70 -4.26 25.54
N PRO A 367 10.66 -3.32 25.51
CA PRO A 367 10.61 -2.15 24.63
C PRO A 367 10.39 -2.56 23.16
N PRO A 368 9.60 -1.80 22.39
CA PRO A 368 9.28 -2.13 20.99
C PRO A 368 10.48 -2.01 20.04
N PHE A 369 11.54 -1.34 20.46
CA PHE A 369 12.76 -1.09 19.69
C PHE A 369 13.97 -1.01 20.62
N SER A 370 15.16 -1.25 20.08
CA SER A 370 16.46 -1.02 20.71
C SER A 370 17.21 0.09 19.97
N ILE A 371 17.96 0.89 20.69
CA ILE A 371 18.69 2.04 20.15
C ILE A 371 20.15 1.64 19.93
N PRO A 372 20.64 1.64 18.66
CA PRO A 372 22.05 1.39 18.41
C PRO A 372 22.90 2.61 18.82
N THR A 373 24.12 2.37 19.25
CA THR A 373 25.07 3.41 19.69
C THR A 373 25.25 4.50 18.63
N SER A 374 25.27 4.13 17.34
CA SER A 374 25.45 5.06 16.21
C SER A 374 24.32 6.08 16.05
N SER A 375 23.15 5.82 16.62
CA SER A 375 21.99 6.72 16.52
C SER A 375 21.93 7.74 17.65
N ILE A 376 22.74 7.58 18.71
CA ILE A 376 22.76 8.53 19.83
C ILE A 376 23.57 9.77 19.43
N PRO A 377 22.98 10.98 19.54
CA PRO A 377 23.72 12.21 19.23
C PRO A 377 24.90 12.39 20.18
N LEU A 378 25.97 13.03 19.70
CA LEU A 378 27.18 13.28 20.49
C LEU A 378 26.99 14.43 21.51
N ASP A 379 26.13 15.39 21.21
CA ASP A 379 25.89 16.54 22.09
C ASP A 379 25.01 16.15 23.29
N PRO A 380 25.44 16.38 24.51
CA PRO A 380 24.66 16.09 25.72
C PRO A 380 23.29 16.77 25.76
N SER A 381 23.17 17.99 25.24
CA SER A 381 21.87 18.69 25.19
C SER A 381 20.89 18.00 24.25
N ASP A 382 21.36 17.50 23.10
CA ASP A 382 20.54 16.70 22.17
C ASP A 382 20.12 15.37 22.78
N GLN A 383 20.99 14.76 23.60
CA GLN A 383 20.66 13.52 24.33
C GLN A 383 19.52 13.74 25.34
N LEU A 384 19.61 14.82 26.13
CA LEU A 384 18.53 15.18 27.07
C LEU A 384 17.25 15.59 26.35
N PHE A 385 17.35 16.35 25.28
CA PHE A 385 16.22 16.67 24.42
C PHE A 385 15.53 15.40 23.91
N LEU A 386 16.29 14.44 23.41
CA LEU A 386 15.77 13.17 22.92
C LEU A 386 15.06 12.37 24.02
N CYS A 387 15.63 12.31 25.24
CA CYS A 387 14.98 11.65 26.39
C CYS A 387 13.65 12.32 26.75
N ARG A 388 13.60 13.64 26.81
CA ARG A 388 12.39 14.40 27.11
C ARG A 388 11.33 14.20 26.02
N LYS A 389 11.74 14.24 24.73
CA LYS A 389 10.83 13.95 23.60
C LYS A 389 10.21 12.56 23.68
N ALA A 390 11.03 11.53 23.96
CA ALA A 390 10.55 10.17 24.11
C ALA A 390 9.52 10.06 25.25
N ILE A 391 9.81 10.64 26.42
CA ILE A 391 8.89 10.64 27.55
C ILE A 391 7.60 11.40 27.19
N GLY A 392 7.73 12.59 26.60
CA GLY A 392 6.58 13.43 26.24
C GLY A 392 5.61 12.73 25.29
N TRP A 393 6.11 11.99 24.31
CA TRP A 393 5.28 11.36 23.27
C TRP A 393 4.89 9.91 23.58
N PHE A 394 5.77 9.14 24.24
CA PHE A 394 5.53 7.72 24.51
C PHE A 394 5.07 7.45 25.94
N PHE A 395 4.69 8.46 26.72
CA PHE A 395 4.38 8.33 28.13
C PHE A 395 3.37 7.23 28.45
N ILE A 396 2.36 7.02 27.57
CA ILE A 396 1.34 5.98 27.75
C ILE A 396 1.87 4.54 27.61
N ASP A 397 3.04 4.37 26.99
CA ASP A 397 3.79 3.10 26.93
C ASP A 397 5.14 3.29 27.62
N PRO A 398 5.25 3.00 28.93
CA PRO A 398 6.45 3.27 29.69
C PRO A 398 7.67 2.49 29.21
N LEU A 399 7.48 1.36 28.50
CA LEU A 399 8.59 0.59 27.95
C LEU A 399 9.16 1.26 26.69
N ALA A 400 8.31 1.81 25.84
CA ALA A 400 8.75 2.64 24.72
C ALA A 400 9.43 3.93 25.21
N ALA A 401 8.85 4.59 26.23
CA ALA A 401 9.36 5.83 26.79
C ALA A 401 10.74 5.68 27.44
N VAL A 402 11.00 4.56 28.11
CA VAL A 402 12.28 4.32 28.84
C VAL A 402 13.40 3.82 27.91
N ALA A 403 13.08 3.28 26.74
CA ALA A 403 14.08 2.70 25.83
C ALA A 403 15.20 3.68 25.47
N ILE A 404 14.85 4.94 25.18
CA ILE A 404 15.81 5.99 24.82
C ILE A 404 16.62 6.45 26.03
N PRO A 405 16.05 6.82 27.19
CA PRO A 405 16.79 7.11 28.40
C PRO A 405 17.78 6.01 28.81
N LEU A 406 17.40 4.72 28.70
CA LEU A 406 18.31 3.61 29.00
C LEU A 406 19.47 3.53 28.01
N ALA A 407 19.22 3.76 26.73
CA ALA A 407 20.29 3.80 25.73
C ALA A 407 21.24 4.98 25.95
N VAL A 408 20.72 6.15 26.34
CA VAL A 408 21.54 7.32 26.69
C VAL A 408 22.34 7.06 27.96
N LEU A 409 21.79 6.40 28.97
CA LEU A 409 22.57 5.98 30.15
C LEU A 409 23.73 5.06 29.80
N ARG A 410 23.51 4.20 28.79
CA ARG A 410 24.50 3.22 28.36
C ARG A 410 25.59 3.79 27.47
N TYR A 411 25.23 4.66 26.56
CA TYR A 411 26.12 5.07 25.45
C TYR A 411 26.32 6.58 25.36
N GLY A 412 25.58 7.36 26.16
CA GLY A 412 25.63 8.82 26.12
C GLY A 412 26.73 9.43 27.00
N SER A 413 26.67 10.75 27.13
CA SER A 413 27.62 11.50 27.94
C SER A 413 27.43 11.21 29.43
N PRO A 414 28.52 10.95 30.20
CA PRO A 414 28.44 10.80 31.65
C PRO A 414 27.98 12.08 32.36
N ASP A 415 28.16 13.25 31.76
CA ASP A 415 27.84 14.55 32.37
C ASP A 415 26.33 14.71 32.66
N ILE A 416 25.48 14.08 31.85
CA ILE A 416 24.02 14.14 31.97
C ILE A 416 23.40 12.93 32.67
N LYS A 417 24.23 12.02 33.18
CA LYS A 417 23.77 10.77 33.80
C LYS A 417 22.68 10.98 34.85
N ASN A 418 22.91 11.93 35.77
CA ASN A 418 21.98 12.22 36.85
C ASN A 418 20.66 12.78 36.31
N ASP A 419 20.69 13.66 35.31
CA ASP A 419 19.48 14.21 34.71
C ASP A 419 18.65 13.13 34.03
N VAL A 420 19.31 12.15 33.35
CA VAL A 420 18.61 11.01 32.73
C VAL A 420 18.02 10.08 33.78
N LEU A 421 18.73 9.81 34.89
CA LEU A 421 18.22 9.03 36.02
C LEU A 421 17.00 9.70 36.64
N ASP A 422 17.04 11.02 36.82
CA ASP A 422 15.90 11.80 37.31
C ASP A 422 14.69 11.70 36.36
N LEU A 423 14.89 11.75 35.05
CA LEU A 423 13.83 11.55 34.06
C LEU A 423 13.25 10.14 34.08
N ILE A 424 14.06 9.11 34.31
CA ILE A 424 13.56 7.72 34.48
C ILE A 424 12.77 7.60 35.80
N TYR A 425 13.23 8.22 36.89
CA TYR A 425 12.49 8.17 38.14
C TYR A 425 11.20 8.96 38.08
N HIS A 426 11.29 10.23 37.71
CA HIS A 426 10.17 11.16 37.59
C HIS A 426 10.14 11.77 36.18
N PRO A 427 9.12 11.49 35.33
CA PRO A 427 7.80 11.00 35.71
C PRO A 427 7.58 9.47 35.52
N LEU A 428 8.52 8.71 34.93
CA LEU A 428 8.23 7.36 34.47
C LEU A 428 8.01 6.35 35.61
N LEU A 429 9.04 6.09 36.42
CA LEU A 429 8.98 5.06 37.44
C LEU A 429 8.00 5.40 38.60
N VAL A 430 7.86 6.69 38.91
CA VAL A 430 6.84 7.15 39.86
C VAL A 430 5.44 6.83 39.34
N SER A 431 5.18 7.01 38.05
CA SER A 431 3.87 6.76 37.46
C SER A 431 3.57 5.27 37.24
N TYR A 432 4.57 4.47 36.86
CA TYR A 432 4.40 3.09 36.45
C TYR A 432 5.16 2.12 37.33
N GLY A 433 4.49 1.70 38.39
CA GLY A 433 5.04 0.77 39.40
C GLY A 433 4.91 -0.71 39.03
N GLY A 434 4.23 -1.07 37.97
CA GLY A 434 4.05 -2.43 37.46
C GLY A 434 5.06 -2.79 36.38
N LYS A 435 4.65 -2.75 35.12
CA LYS A 435 5.44 -3.22 33.96
C LYS A 435 6.83 -2.59 33.84
N LEU A 436 6.94 -1.29 34.08
CA LEU A 436 8.23 -0.61 33.99
C LEU A 436 9.17 -1.07 35.10
N LYS A 437 8.67 -1.20 36.36
CA LYS A 437 9.45 -1.70 37.49
C LYS A 437 9.94 -3.11 37.23
N GLU A 438 9.07 -4.03 36.82
CA GLU A 438 9.42 -5.41 36.47
C GLU A 438 10.47 -5.50 35.37
N TYR A 439 10.36 -4.64 34.34
CA TYR A 439 11.35 -4.56 33.26
C TYR A 439 12.72 -4.09 33.77
N LEU A 440 12.75 -3.02 34.58
CA LEU A 440 14.00 -2.49 35.15
C LEU A 440 14.63 -3.48 36.16
N GLU A 441 13.84 -4.21 36.94
CA GLU A 441 14.33 -5.29 37.82
C GLU A 441 15.01 -6.40 37.02
N ARG A 442 14.40 -6.82 35.89
CA ARG A 442 15.03 -7.80 34.99
C ARG A 442 16.33 -7.26 34.36
N TYR A 443 16.33 -5.98 33.96
CA TYR A 443 17.49 -5.32 33.42
C TYR A 443 18.66 -5.25 34.41
N VAL A 444 18.39 -4.89 35.64
CA VAL A 444 19.38 -4.87 36.75
C VAL A 444 19.90 -6.28 37.04
N ALA A 445 19.02 -7.28 37.12
CA ALA A 445 19.39 -8.66 37.37
C ALA A 445 20.28 -9.26 36.27
N ALA A 446 20.11 -8.80 35.04
CA ALA A 446 20.96 -9.19 33.91
C ALA A 446 22.36 -8.50 33.92
N GLY A 447 22.65 -7.63 34.91
CA GLY A 447 23.94 -6.95 35.05
C GLY A 447 24.16 -5.86 33.99
N GLY A 448 23.09 -5.17 33.54
CA GLY A 448 23.17 -4.07 32.59
C GLY A 448 24.05 -2.92 33.07
N GLU A 449 24.53 -2.10 32.14
CA GLU A 449 25.23 -0.86 32.47
C GLU A 449 24.35 0.05 33.34
N SER A 450 24.94 0.74 34.32
CA SER A 450 24.21 1.53 35.33
C SER A 450 23.24 0.72 36.20
N ALA A 451 23.41 -0.62 36.33
CA ALA A 451 22.54 -1.48 37.14
C ALA A 451 22.47 -1.03 38.61
N LEU A 452 23.58 -0.53 39.18
CA LEU A 452 23.61 -0.03 40.58
C LEU A 452 22.75 1.24 40.73
N ASP A 453 22.85 2.18 39.83
CA ASP A 453 22.06 3.41 39.84
C ASP A 453 20.56 3.12 39.70
N LEU A 454 20.22 2.21 38.75
CA LEU A 454 18.84 1.77 38.56
C LEU A 454 18.28 0.99 39.75
N ALA A 455 19.12 0.18 40.45
CA ALA A 455 18.73 -0.50 41.68
C ALA A 455 18.41 0.50 42.79
N GLU A 456 19.14 1.62 42.88
CA GLU A 456 18.85 2.70 43.82
C GLU A 456 17.50 3.37 43.51
N LEU A 457 17.19 3.63 42.23
CA LEU A 457 15.90 4.17 41.82
C LEU A 457 14.74 3.21 42.15
N LEU A 458 14.95 1.90 41.93
CA LEU A 458 13.97 0.87 42.28
C LEU A 458 13.73 0.80 43.78
N ALA A 459 14.78 0.88 44.62
CA ALA A 459 14.66 0.92 46.06
C ALA A 459 13.89 2.17 46.52
N ARG A 460 14.19 3.34 45.93
CA ARG A 460 13.47 4.59 46.20
C ARG A 460 11.98 4.49 45.82
N LYS A 461 11.67 3.83 44.66
CA LYS A 461 10.27 3.58 44.28
C LYS A 461 9.55 2.66 45.25
N THR A 462 10.22 1.60 45.73
CA THR A 462 9.64 0.67 46.71
C THR A 462 9.34 1.38 48.02
N ALA A 463 10.27 2.21 48.51
CA ALA A 463 10.04 3.01 49.73
C ALA A 463 8.82 3.94 49.58
N LEU A 464 8.68 4.62 48.42
CA LEU A 464 7.52 5.45 48.12
C LEU A 464 6.21 4.63 48.12
N GLN A 465 6.23 3.41 47.58
CA GLN A 465 5.04 2.53 47.61
C GLN A 465 4.66 2.12 49.01
N ASP A 466 5.65 1.73 49.85
CA ASP A 466 5.44 1.35 51.23
C ASP A 466 4.86 2.52 52.04
N GLU A 467 5.36 3.75 51.83
CA GLU A 467 4.83 4.96 52.45
C GLU A 467 3.37 5.21 52.04
N MET A 468 3.05 5.05 50.75
CA MET A 468 1.69 5.26 50.23
C MET A 468 0.72 4.18 50.74
N GLU A 469 1.15 2.92 50.85
CA GLU A 469 0.34 1.84 51.41
C GLU A 469 0.06 2.03 52.92
N GLY A 470 0.94 2.74 53.61
CA GLY A 470 0.77 3.13 55.01
C GLY A 470 -0.28 4.23 55.24
N ILE A 471 -0.74 4.92 54.19
CA ILE A 471 -1.77 5.95 54.32
C ILE A 471 -3.14 5.30 54.54
N GLU A 472 -3.84 5.71 55.59
CA GLU A 472 -5.21 5.25 55.85
C GLU A 472 -6.15 5.57 54.67
N ARG A 473 -6.89 4.57 54.22
CA ARG A 473 -7.87 4.72 53.15
C ARG A 473 -9.09 5.48 53.66
N LEU A 474 -9.36 6.62 53.09
CA LEU A 474 -10.58 7.39 53.31
C LEU A 474 -11.71 6.82 52.45
N VAL A 475 -12.58 6.02 53.08
CA VAL A 475 -13.70 5.33 52.38
C VAL A 475 -14.66 6.35 51.75
N GLU A 476 -14.78 7.53 52.33
CA GLU A 476 -15.60 8.63 51.85
C GLU A 476 -15.17 9.22 50.52
N LEU A 477 -13.91 9.03 50.11
CA LEU A 477 -13.39 9.48 48.82
C LEU A 477 -13.51 8.44 47.70
N HIS A 478 -13.99 7.23 48.03
CA HIS A 478 -14.26 6.23 47.01
C HIS A 478 -15.43 6.68 46.10
N PRO A 479 -15.33 6.52 44.77
CA PRO A 479 -16.45 6.79 43.90
C PRO A 479 -17.68 5.99 44.35
N SER A 480 -18.84 6.64 44.41
CA SER A 480 -20.08 5.97 44.72
C SER A 480 -20.40 4.87 43.71
N GLU A 481 -21.18 3.88 44.12
CA GLU A 481 -21.60 2.80 43.20
C GLU A 481 -22.31 3.35 41.95
N MET A 482 -23.09 4.43 42.13
CA MET A 482 -23.76 5.12 41.05
C MET A 482 -22.78 5.83 40.08
N GLN A 483 -21.70 6.40 40.61
CA GLN A 483 -20.65 6.99 39.75
C GLN A 483 -19.94 5.93 38.93
N ARG A 484 -19.56 4.80 39.54
CA ARG A 484 -18.94 3.66 38.83
C ARG A 484 -19.85 3.08 37.75
N GLU A 485 -21.15 2.97 38.04
CA GLU A 485 -22.14 2.50 37.08
C GLU A 485 -22.30 3.50 35.90
N THR A 486 -22.34 4.80 36.21
CA THR A 486 -22.42 5.85 35.18
C THR A 486 -21.20 5.84 34.26
N GLU A 487 -20.00 5.70 34.82
CA GLU A 487 -18.75 5.58 34.04
C GLU A 487 -18.75 4.32 33.17
N ARG A 488 -19.27 3.20 33.70
CA ARG A 488 -19.40 1.95 32.96
C ARG A 488 -20.34 2.09 31.76
N ILE A 489 -21.46 2.76 31.94
CA ILE A 489 -22.44 3.03 30.86
C ILE A 489 -21.83 3.95 29.81
N GLN A 490 -21.18 5.03 30.21
CA GLN A 490 -20.53 5.98 29.29
C GLN A 490 -19.42 5.29 28.47
N TRP A 491 -18.61 4.44 29.12
CA TRP A 491 -17.58 3.68 28.43
C TRP A 491 -18.18 2.71 27.42
N HIS A 492 -19.28 2.03 27.77
CA HIS A 492 -19.98 1.11 26.88
C HIS A 492 -20.55 1.83 25.64
N GLU A 493 -21.19 2.98 25.84
CA GLU A 493 -21.69 3.82 24.74
C GLU A 493 -20.57 4.34 23.82
N GLN A 494 -19.42 4.72 24.38
CA GLN A 494 -18.27 5.15 23.59
C GLN A 494 -17.71 3.99 22.76
N MET A 495 -17.65 2.80 23.32
CA MET A 495 -17.20 1.60 22.64
C MET A 495 -18.15 1.20 21.52
N GLU A 496 -19.47 1.23 21.73
CA GLU A 496 -20.46 1.00 20.69
C GLU A 496 -20.34 2.00 19.53
N ARG A 497 -20.20 3.30 19.81
CA ARG A 497 -19.99 4.32 18.79
C ARG A 497 -18.70 4.10 18.00
N SER A 498 -17.64 3.65 18.66
CA SER A 498 -16.36 3.35 18.01
C SER A 498 -16.46 2.13 17.10
N ILE A 499 -17.18 1.10 17.52
CA ILE A 499 -17.45 -0.11 16.74
C ILE A 499 -18.32 0.23 15.51
N GLU A 500 -19.40 1.01 15.70
CA GLU A 500 -20.24 1.47 14.59
C GLU A 500 -19.45 2.32 13.57
N HIS A 501 -18.58 3.21 14.07
CA HIS A 501 -17.75 4.04 13.19
C HIS A 501 -16.70 3.22 12.44
N GLY A 502 -16.12 2.22 13.08
CA GLY A 502 -15.20 1.27 12.45
C GLY A 502 -15.89 0.39 11.40
N GLY A 503 -17.11 -0.11 11.73
CA GLY A 503 -17.91 -0.92 10.82
C GLY A 503 -18.29 -0.20 9.53
N ARG A 504 -18.67 1.09 9.61
CA ARG A 504 -19.04 1.91 8.43
C ARG A 504 -17.91 2.12 7.42
N LYS A 505 -16.65 1.85 7.79
CA LYS A 505 -15.48 1.96 6.92
C LYS A 505 -14.96 0.60 6.43
N SER A 506 -15.61 -0.48 6.81
CA SER A 506 -15.16 -1.84 6.50
C SER A 506 -15.80 -2.35 5.21
N ILE A 507 -14.97 -2.65 4.22
CA ILE A 507 -15.38 -3.35 2.98
C ILE A 507 -16.01 -4.71 3.31
N PHE A 508 -15.69 -5.30 4.45
CA PHE A 508 -16.27 -6.58 4.89
C PHE A 508 -17.76 -6.46 5.24
N ASP A 509 -18.24 -5.29 5.66
CA ASP A 509 -19.67 -5.09 5.95
C ASP A 509 -20.55 -5.15 4.69
N ASP A 510 -19.98 -4.78 3.53
CA ASP A 510 -20.65 -4.88 2.22
C ASP A 510 -20.61 -6.30 1.62
N LEU A 511 -19.62 -7.10 2.03
CA LEU A 511 -19.39 -8.46 1.50
C LEU A 511 -20.01 -9.57 2.35
N VAL A 512 -20.33 -9.31 3.62
CA VAL A 512 -20.83 -10.32 4.57
C VAL A 512 -22.27 -10.02 4.96
N THR A 513 -23.18 -10.93 4.65
CA THR A 513 -24.55 -10.88 5.18
C THR A 513 -24.50 -10.97 6.71
N LYS A 514 -24.99 -9.94 7.41
CA LYS A 514 -25.00 -9.90 8.88
C LYS A 514 -25.67 -11.12 9.46
N GLN A 515 -24.93 -11.92 10.23
CA GLN A 515 -25.48 -13.02 11.02
C GLN A 515 -25.41 -12.65 12.50
N TYR A 516 -26.52 -12.87 13.21
CA TYR A 516 -26.58 -12.64 14.64
C TYR A 516 -25.75 -13.69 15.38
N ILE A 517 -24.77 -13.25 16.18
CA ILE A 517 -24.00 -14.12 17.07
C ILE A 517 -24.86 -14.36 18.32
N LEU A 518 -25.34 -15.59 18.48
CA LEU A 518 -25.96 -16.03 19.72
C LEU A 518 -24.85 -16.33 20.74
N TYR A 519 -25.02 -15.90 21.97
CA TYR A 519 -24.10 -16.06 23.09
C TYR A 519 -23.57 -17.49 23.20
N GLY A 520 -22.25 -17.68 23.08
CA GLY A 520 -21.59 -18.98 23.23
C GLY A 520 -20.07 -18.84 23.28
N ARG A 521 -19.40 -19.92 23.74
CA ARG A 521 -17.92 -20.00 23.73
C ARG A 521 -17.31 -20.23 22.34
N SER A 522 -18.13 -20.38 21.32
CA SER A 522 -17.68 -20.58 19.94
C SER A 522 -18.63 -19.92 18.95
N SER A 523 -18.10 -19.40 17.87
CA SER A 523 -18.88 -18.93 16.72
C SER A 523 -18.91 -20.00 15.64
N LEU A 524 -20.08 -20.22 15.05
CA LEU A 524 -20.24 -21.05 13.85
C LEU A 524 -20.36 -20.12 12.65
N THR A 525 -19.39 -20.18 11.76
CA THR A 525 -19.41 -19.42 10.51
C THR A 525 -19.76 -20.38 9.37
N GLN A 526 -20.82 -20.05 8.66
CA GLN A 526 -21.26 -20.80 7.48
C GLN A 526 -20.78 -20.04 6.23
N ILE A 527 -19.85 -20.65 5.50
CA ILE A 527 -19.34 -20.10 4.25
C ILE A 527 -20.05 -20.81 3.10
N HIS A 528 -20.83 -20.07 2.32
CA HIS A 528 -21.40 -20.55 1.07
C HIS A 528 -20.38 -20.35 -0.05
N THR A 529 -19.74 -21.41 -0.49
CA THR A 529 -18.99 -21.40 -1.74
C THR A 529 -19.99 -21.54 -2.89
N GLY A 530 -19.83 -20.78 -3.98
CA GLY A 530 -20.80 -20.73 -5.09
C GLY A 530 -21.13 -22.05 -5.80
N GLU A 531 -20.57 -23.18 -5.35
CA GLU A 531 -20.79 -24.55 -5.83
C GLU A 531 -21.84 -25.36 -5.02
N GLY A 532 -22.64 -24.69 -4.18
CA GLY A 532 -23.66 -25.35 -3.37
C GLY A 532 -23.13 -26.15 -2.19
N THR A 533 -21.82 -26.12 -1.95
CA THR A 533 -21.21 -26.72 -0.76
C THR A 533 -21.15 -25.67 0.35
N THR A 534 -21.61 -26.04 1.52
CA THR A 534 -21.60 -25.21 2.71
C THR A 534 -20.53 -25.76 3.66
N HIS A 535 -19.52 -24.95 3.95
CA HIS A 535 -18.53 -25.27 4.97
C HIS A 535 -18.94 -24.60 6.29
N LEU A 536 -19.11 -25.40 7.32
CA LEU A 536 -19.31 -24.95 8.69
C LEU A 536 -17.95 -24.93 9.39
N THR A 537 -17.47 -23.74 9.72
CA THR A 537 -16.24 -23.58 10.50
C THR A 537 -16.61 -23.12 11.91
N GLN A 538 -16.25 -23.91 12.90
CA GLN A 538 -16.40 -23.55 14.30
C GLN A 538 -15.11 -22.84 14.75
N THR A 539 -15.23 -21.58 15.14
CA THR A 539 -14.11 -20.81 15.71
C THR A 539 -14.37 -20.64 17.21
N GLU A 540 -13.46 -21.11 18.04
CA GLU A 540 -13.53 -20.85 19.48
C GLU A 540 -13.33 -19.35 19.73
N MET A 541 -14.28 -18.74 20.41
CA MET A 541 -14.13 -17.37 20.90
C MET A 541 -13.14 -17.36 22.05
N LYS A 542 -11.93 -16.89 21.80
CA LYS A 542 -10.95 -16.61 22.85
C LYS A 542 -11.37 -15.32 23.54
N SER A 543 -11.65 -15.40 24.84
CA SER A 543 -11.73 -14.19 25.65
C SER A 543 -10.33 -13.58 25.75
N PHE A 544 -10.18 -12.33 25.37
CA PHE A 544 -8.97 -11.57 25.66
C PHE A 544 -9.29 -10.53 26.73
N SER A 545 -8.41 -10.41 27.71
CA SER A 545 -8.44 -9.32 28.67
C SER A 545 -7.27 -8.39 28.37
N VAL A 546 -7.51 -7.11 28.24
CA VAL A 546 -6.47 -6.09 28.18
C VAL A 546 -6.49 -5.36 29.50
N SER A 547 -5.37 -5.39 30.22
CA SER A 547 -5.16 -4.57 31.41
C SER A 547 -4.18 -3.44 31.05
N SER A 548 -4.55 -2.22 31.38
CA SER A 548 -3.71 -1.03 31.22
C SER A 548 -3.39 -0.49 32.61
N GLU A 549 -2.11 -0.23 32.88
CA GLU A 549 -1.68 0.42 34.12
C GLU A 549 -1.92 1.93 33.96
N LEU A 550 -2.65 2.52 34.89
CA LEU A 550 -2.86 3.96 34.95
C LEU A 550 -1.67 4.65 35.62
N PRO A 551 -1.16 5.75 35.05
CA PRO A 551 -0.05 6.48 35.65
C PRO A 551 -0.46 7.06 37.01
N LEU A 552 0.31 6.80 38.05
CA LEU A 552 0.01 7.31 39.40
C LEU A 552 -0.09 8.85 39.42
N LEU A 553 0.83 9.53 38.74
CA LEU A 553 0.84 10.99 38.66
C LEU A 553 -0.43 11.56 38.01
N SER A 554 -1.11 10.82 37.11
CA SER A 554 -2.39 11.28 36.55
C SER A 554 -3.50 11.39 37.61
N ILE A 555 -3.34 10.74 38.75
CA ILE A 555 -4.27 10.77 39.88
C ILE A 555 -3.81 11.76 40.94
N VAL A 556 -2.52 11.72 41.29
CA VAL A 556 -1.97 12.49 42.42
C VAL A 556 -1.64 13.94 42.03
N ASP A 557 -1.11 14.15 40.83
CA ASP A 557 -0.75 15.47 40.32
C ASP A 557 -0.95 15.55 38.80
N SER A 558 -2.21 15.49 38.37
CA SER A 558 -2.56 15.51 36.95
C SER A 558 -2.11 16.79 36.23
N VAL A 559 -2.21 17.93 36.90
CA VAL A 559 -1.84 19.24 36.33
C VAL A 559 -0.33 19.35 36.12
N GLY A 560 0.46 18.93 37.11
CA GLY A 560 1.92 18.94 37.00
C GLY A 560 2.41 17.97 35.94
N LEU A 561 1.80 16.78 35.84
CA LEU A 561 2.11 15.81 34.81
C LEU A 561 1.80 16.37 33.41
N ASP A 562 0.60 16.91 33.19
CA ASP A 562 0.21 17.45 31.90
C ASP A 562 1.10 18.61 31.47
N HIS A 563 1.42 19.52 32.41
CA HIS A 563 2.33 20.63 32.13
C HIS A 563 3.72 20.13 31.71
N MET A 564 4.26 19.14 32.42
CA MET A 564 5.56 18.53 32.10
C MET A 564 5.56 17.86 30.71
N LEU A 565 4.56 17.03 30.43
CA LEU A 565 4.46 16.34 29.15
C LEU A 565 4.28 17.32 27.99
N VAL A 566 3.47 18.36 28.14
CA VAL A 566 3.29 19.42 27.15
C VAL A 566 4.62 20.16 26.93
N HIS A 567 5.34 20.49 28.02
CA HIS A 567 6.66 21.12 27.91
C HIS A 567 7.62 20.23 27.09
N PHE A 568 7.73 18.94 27.38
CA PHE A 568 8.57 18.01 26.66
C PHE A 568 8.17 17.86 25.17
N ARG A 569 6.86 17.86 24.87
CA ARG A 569 6.36 17.80 23.48
C ARG A 569 6.65 19.07 22.70
N LEU A 570 6.54 20.24 23.32
CA LEU A 570 6.72 21.53 22.65
C LEU A 570 8.16 22.02 22.64
N GLU A 571 9.06 21.42 23.42
CA GLU A 571 10.48 21.77 23.44
C GLU A 571 11.04 21.76 22.00
N ARG A 572 11.85 22.75 21.68
CA ARG A 572 12.53 22.86 20.38
C ARG A 572 14.01 22.55 20.57
N ARG A 573 14.55 21.80 19.62
CA ARG A 573 15.97 21.55 19.55
C ARG A 573 16.70 22.88 19.29
N GLU A 574 17.72 23.17 20.09
CA GLU A 574 18.58 24.35 19.85
C GLU A 574 19.37 24.11 18.55
N GLN A 575 19.07 24.93 17.54
CA GLN A 575 19.87 24.94 16.32
C GLN A 575 21.16 25.71 16.63
N ARG A 576 22.25 24.98 16.70
CA ARG A 576 23.62 25.58 16.81
C ARG A 576 24.24 25.79 15.45
#